data_723b4551796efe8355e4667e26565812
#
_entry.id   723b4551796efe8355e4667e26565812
#
_cell.length_a   1.000
_cell.length_b   1.000
_cell.length_c   1.000
_cell.angle_alpha   90.00
_cell.angle_beta   90.00
_cell.angle_gamma   90.00
#
_symmetry.space_group_name_H-M   'P 1'
#
loop_
_entity.id
_entity.type
_entity.pdbx_description
1 polymer ?
#
loop_
_entity_poly.entity_id
_entity_poly.type
_entity_poly.pdbx_seq_one_letter_code
_entity_poly.pdbx_strand_id
1 'polypeptide(L)'
;MPLLALLASGILAFVLREKKLTVDSIFATIAAYLLLALLFAQVYLCMITWQPASFSLPVAAAERPLHLLQSDITYFSLVTLATVGYGDILPATPTARMVAMIQAVTGQFYVAVVVAIFVGMYSSQRRD
;
A
#
# COMPACT_ATOMS: atom_id res chain seq x y z
N MET A 1 -11.75 4.18 7.99
CA MET A 1 -11.71 3.33 6.78
C MET A 1 -12.19 4.03 5.51
N PRO A 2 -13.42 4.57 5.39
CA PRO A 2 -13.89 5.13 4.11
C PRO A 2 -13.08 6.35 3.64
N LEU A 3 -12.58 7.16 4.56
CA LEU A 3 -11.83 8.38 4.23
C LEU A 3 -10.51 8.08 3.50
N LEU A 4 -9.72 7.12 3.97
CA LEU A 4 -8.45 6.73 3.32
C LEU A 4 -8.69 6.15 1.92
N ALA A 5 -9.71 5.32 1.76
CA ALA A 5 -10.08 4.76 0.46
C ALA A 5 -10.55 5.86 -0.51
N LEU A 6 -11.31 6.83 -0.01
CA LEU A 6 -11.80 7.97 -0.79
C LEU A 6 -10.64 8.90 -1.20
N LEU A 7 -9.69 9.16 -0.30
CA LEU A 7 -8.49 9.94 -0.61
C LEU A 7 -7.62 9.22 -1.65
N ALA A 8 -7.33 7.92 -1.45
CA ALA A 8 -6.52 7.15 -2.38
C ALA A 8 -7.17 7.08 -3.78
N SER A 9 -8.48 6.85 -3.86
CA SER A 9 -9.21 6.84 -5.14
C SER A 9 -9.27 8.21 -5.80
N GLY A 10 -9.43 9.28 -5.01
CA GLY A 10 -9.42 10.66 -5.50
C GLY A 10 -8.07 11.05 -6.10
N ILE A 11 -6.97 10.74 -5.41
CA ILE A 11 -5.61 11.02 -5.91
C ILE A 11 -5.30 10.18 -7.15
N LEU A 12 -5.69 8.91 -7.18
CA LEU A 12 -5.52 8.06 -8.36
C LEU A 12 -6.32 8.60 -9.55
N ALA A 13 -7.58 9.00 -9.33
CA ALA A 13 -8.40 9.60 -10.38
C ALA A 13 -7.82 10.93 -10.88
N PHE A 14 -7.23 11.73 -10.00
CA PHE A 14 -6.52 12.95 -10.38
C PHE A 14 -5.34 12.64 -11.31
N VAL A 15 -4.45 11.71 -10.91
CA VAL A 15 -3.28 11.31 -11.73
C VAL A 15 -3.71 10.76 -13.10
N LEU A 16 -4.78 9.96 -13.14
CA LEU A 16 -5.29 9.38 -14.40
C LEU A 16 -5.94 10.42 -15.34
N ARG A 17 -6.36 11.56 -14.82
CA ARG A 17 -6.95 12.67 -15.62
C ARG A 17 -5.93 13.65 -16.14
N GLU A 18 -4.75 13.70 -15.55
CA GLU A 18 -3.67 14.58 -16.00
C GLU A 18 -3.18 14.19 -17.39
N LYS A 19 -3.13 15.19 -18.29
CA LYS A 19 -2.65 15.00 -19.67
C LYS A 19 -1.18 15.34 -19.85
N LYS A 20 -0.56 15.98 -18.86
CA LYS A 20 0.85 16.39 -18.90
C LYS A 20 1.57 15.92 -17.65
N LEU A 21 2.81 15.48 -17.82
CA LEU A 21 3.67 15.13 -16.70
C LEU A 21 4.12 16.42 -16.00
N THR A 22 3.67 16.58 -14.76
CA THR A 22 4.04 17.69 -13.88
C THR A 22 4.70 17.15 -12.61
N VAL A 23 5.44 18.01 -11.92
CA VAL A 23 6.03 17.65 -10.61
C VAL A 23 4.93 17.28 -9.60
N ASP A 24 3.81 17.97 -9.66
CA ASP A 24 2.64 17.70 -8.80
C ASP A 24 2.06 16.31 -9.07
N SER A 25 2.00 15.87 -10.33
CA SER A 25 1.54 14.51 -10.69
C SER A 25 2.45 13.44 -10.09
N ILE A 26 3.77 13.67 -10.05
CA ILE A 26 4.72 12.74 -9.44
C ILE A 26 4.49 12.64 -7.93
N PHE A 27 4.38 13.77 -7.23
CA PHE A 27 4.12 13.77 -5.79
C PHE A 27 2.75 13.15 -5.45
N ALA A 28 1.72 13.45 -6.23
CA ALA A 28 0.40 12.86 -6.05
C ALA A 28 0.45 11.33 -6.18
N THR A 29 1.22 10.81 -7.13
CA THR A 29 1.40 9.38 -7.35
C THR A 29 2.12 8.72 -6.17
N ILE A 30 3.20 9.32 -5.67
CA ILE A 30 3.90 8.82 -4.48
C ILE A 30 2.95 8.82 -3.26
N ALA A 31 2.21 9.90 -3.06
CA ALA A 31 1.25 9.99 -1.97
C ALA A 31 0.16 8.90 -2.05
N ALA A 32 -0.38 8.64 -3.25
CA ALA A 32 -1.36 7.57 -3.47
C ALA A 32 -0.79 6.19 -3.12
N TYR A 33 0.47 5.91 -3.49
CA TYR A 33 1.15 4.66 -3.15
C TYR A 33 1.29 4.47 -1.64
N LEU A 34 1.72 5.51 -0.92
CA LEU A 34 1.85 5.47 0.54
C LEU A 34 0.48 5.33 1.22
N LEU A 35 -0.55 6.02 0.73
CA LEU A 35 -1.92 5.87 1.24
C LEU A 35 -2.46 4.45 1.03
N LEU A 36 -2.12 3.82 -0.09
CA LEU A 36 -2.49 2.43 -0.35
C LEU A 36 -1.86 1.49 0.69
N ALA A 37 -0.59 1.69 1.05
CA ALA A 37 0.06 0.93 2.12
C ALA A 37 -0.64 1.13 3.47
N LEU A 38 -0.97 2.39 3.83
CA LEU A 38 -1.69 2.68 5.08
C LEU A 38 -3.09 2.06 5.09
N LEU A 39 -3.76 1.98 3.95
CA LEU A 39 -5.07 1.35 3.80
C LEU A 39 -4.99 -0.15 4.11
N PHE A 40 -4.01 -0.85 3.54
CA PHE A 40 -3.77 -2.26 3.84
C PHE A 40 -3.35 -2.47 5.30
N ALA A 41 -2.53 -1.58 5.87
CA ALA A 41 -2.18 -1.65 7.29
C ALA A 41 -3.43 -1.60 8.19
N GLN A 42 -4.42 -0.77 7.86
CA GLN A 42 -5.69 -0.72 8.60
C GLN A 42 -6.50 -2.02 8.44
N VAL A 43 -6.48 -2.64 7.26
CA VAL A 43 -7.13 -3.94 7.05
C VAL A 43 -6.46 -5.01 7.95
N TYR A 44 -5.15 -5.05 8.00
CA TYR A 44 -4.42 -5.99 8.85
C TYR A 44 -4.66 -5.77 10.34
N LEU A 45 -4.70 -4.51 10.81
CA LEU A 45 -5.06 -4.19 12.19
C LEU A 45 -6.49 -4.67 12.52
N CYS A 46 -7.43 -4.50 11.60
CA CYS A 46 -8.77 -5.04 11.76
C CYS A 46 -8.75 -6.58 11.86
N MET A 47 -7.96 -7.26 11.03
CA MET A 47 -7.83 -8.72 11.09
C MET A 47 -7.24 -9.18 12.43
N ILE A 48 -6.21 -8.52 12.95
CA ILE A 48 -5.61 -8.85 14.25
C ILE A 48 -6.61 -8.64 15.40
N THR A 49 -7.46 -7.62 15.31
CA THR A 49 -8.49 -7.36 16.31
C THR A 49 -9.50 -8.51 16.38
N TRP A 50 -9.84 -9.12 15.24
CA TRP A 50 -10.77 -10.26 15.16
C TRP A 50 -10.08 -11.59 15.47
N GLN A 51 -8.83 -11.75 15.05
CA GLN A 51 -8.05 -12.96 15.22
C GLN A 51 -6.60 -12.58 15.52
N PRO A 52 -6.21 -12.50 16.81
CA PRO A 52 -4.84 -12.08 17.22
C PRO A 52 -3.73 -12.95 16.63
N ALA A 53 -4.00 -14.21 16.31
CA ALA A 53 -3.06 -15.13 15.67
C ALA A 53 -2.89 -14.92 14.15
N SER A 54 -3.47 -13.86 13.57
CA SER A 54 -3.38 -13.61 12.11
C SER A 54 -1.96 -13.36 11.62
N PHE A 55 -1.08 -12.87 12.48
CA PHE A 55 0.31 -12.58 12.15
C PHE A 55 1.26 -13.20 13.17
N SER A 56 2.39 -13.69 12.68
CA SER A 56 3.54 -14.06 13.51
C SER A 56 4.38 -12.81 13.74
N LEU A 57 4.34 -12.30 14.96
CA LEU A 57 5.06 -11.11 15.42
C LEU A 57 6.18 -11.55 16.40
N PRO A 58 7.28 -10.79 16.52
CA PRO A 58 8.34 -11.07 17.49
C PRO A 58 7.84 -11.12 18.94
N VAL A 59 6.79 -10.36 19.25
CA VAL A 59 6.05 -10.40 20.54
C VAL A 59 4.57 -10.56 20.20
N ALA A 60 3.85 -11.39 20.97
CA ALA A 60 2.43 -11.64 20.74
C ALA A 60 1.61 -10.34 20.68
N ALA A 61 0.73 -10.23 19.70
CA ALA A 61 -0.05 -9.02 19.46
C ALA A 61 -0.88 -8.58 20.68
N ALA A 62 -1.35 -9.55 21.49
CA ALA A 62 -2.14 -9.29 22.70
C ALA A 62 -1.32 -8.63 23.83
N GLU A 63 0.00 -8.78 23.82
CA GLU A 63 0.91 -8.23 24.84
C GLU A 63 1.53 -6.90 24.39
N ARG A 64 1.28 -6.46 23.15
CA ARG A 64 1.85 -5.23 22.60
C ARG A 64 0.97 -4.02 22.85
N PRO A 65 1.56 -2.88 23.28
CA PRO A 65 0.89 -1.59 23.22
C PRO A 65 0.39 -1.28 21.82
N LEU A 66 -0.81 -0.72 21.69
CA LEU A 66 -1.46 -0.48 20.41
C LEU A 66 -0.61 0.33 19.42
N HIS A 67 0.13 1.34 19.90
CA HIS A 67 0.99 2.17 19.06
C HIS A 67 2.17 1.39 18.45
N LEU A 68 2.75 0.43 19.18
CA LEU A 68 3.81 -0.45 18.65
C LEU A 68 3.25 -1.45 17.66
N LEU A 69 2.08 -2.01 17.93
CA LEU A 69 1.40 -2.89 16.98
C LEU A 69 1.06 -2.17 15.68
N GLN A 70 0.58 -0.93 15.76
CA GLN A 70 0.32 -0.10 14.57
C GLN A 70 1.59 0.17 13.76
N SER A 71 2.71 0.45 14.44
CA SER A 71 4.02 0.65 13.79
C SER A 71 4.45 -0.60 13.03
N ASP A 72 4.42 -1.77 13.68
CA ASP A 72 4.84 -3.03 13.09
C ASP A 72 3.99 -3.43 11.89
N ILE A 73 2.68 -3.25 11.99
CA ILE A 73 1.75 -3.60 10.90
C ILE A 73 1.85 -2.59 9.74
N THR A 74 2.09 -1.32 10.03
CA THR A 74 2.38 -0.33 8.99
C THR A 74 3.69 -0.65 8.26
N TYR A 75 4.73 -1.00 9.00
CA TYR A 75 5.99 -1.48 8.45
C TYR A 75 5.79 -2.72 7.57
N PHE A 76 5.10 -3.75 8.08
CA PHE A 76 4.78 -4.95 7.30
C PHE A 76 4.06 -4.62 5.99
N SER A 77 3.08 -3.73 6.06
CA SER A 77 2.32 -3.31 4.88
C SER A 77 3.21 -2.60 3.84
N LEU A 78 4.06 -1.66 4.26
CA LEU A 78 4.99 -0.96 3.37
C LEU A 78 5.98 -1.93 2.72
N VAL A 79 6.58 -2.82 3.51
CA VAL A 79 7.55 -3.82 3.05
C VAL A 79 6.91 -4.81 2.07
N THR A 80 5.66 -5.20 2.31
CA THR A 80 4.90 -6.10 1.42
C THR A 80 4.53 -5.39 0.12
N LEU A 81 4.01 -4.16 0.19
CA LEU A 81 3.64 -3.37 -0.99
C LEU A 81 4.85 -3.09 -1.89
N ALA A 82 6.00 -2.78 -1.26
CA ALA A 82 7.27 -2.54 -1.95
C ALA A 82 7.96 -3.83 -2.40
N THR A 83 7.39 -5.01 -2.12
CA THR A 83 7.94 -6.34 -2.46
C THR A 83 9.32 -6.64 -1.86
N VAL A 84 9.68 -5.98 -0.76
CA VAL A 84 10.95 -6.23 -0.05
C VAL A 84 10.89 -7.53 0.74
N GLY A 85 9.83 -7.73 1.56
CA GLY A 85 9.53 -9.00 2.23
C GLY A 85 10.65 -9.52 3.13
N TYR A 86 11.09 -8.77 4.14
CA TYR A 86 12.16 -9.20 5.05
C TYR A 86 11.87 -10.52 5.78
N GLY A 87 10.58 -10.86 5.98
CA GLY A 87 10.19 -12.13 6.61
C GLY A 87 10.25 -12.13 8.14
N ASP A 88 10.44 -10.99 8.75
CA ASP A 88 10.44 -10.77 10.21
C ASP A 88 9.02 -10.73 10.79
N ILE A 89 8.05 -10.27 9.99
CA ILE A 89 6.62 -10.35 10.26
C ILE A 89 5.98 -11.17 9.15
N LEU A 90 5.21 -12.20 9.52
CA LEU A 90 4.61 -13.12 8.55
C LEU A 90 3.11 -13.26 8.77
N PRO A 91 2.29 -13.29 7.69
CA PRO A 91 0.89 -13.65 7.80
C PRO A 91 0.77 -15.14 8.15
N ALA A 92 0.18 -15.44 9.31
CA ALA A 92 0.09 -16.80 9.85
C ALA A 92 -1.16 -17.54 9.34
N THR A 93 -2.30 -16.85 9.22
CA THR A 93 -3.56 -17.47 8.79
C THR A 93 -3.72 -17.46 7.26
N PRO A 94 -4.50 -18.39 6.69
CA PRO A 94 -4.80 -18.40 5.26
C PRO A 94 -5.39 -17.09 4.76
N THR A 95 -6.30 -16.50 5.52
CA THR A 95 -6.93 -15.20 5.17
C THR A 95 -5.90 -14.08 5.12
N ALA A 96 -5.00 -13.99 6.12
CA ALA A 96 -3.94 -12.98 6.15
C ALA A 96 -2.97 -13.15 4.97
N ARG A 97 -2.63 -14.40 4.61
CA ARG A 97 -1.80 -14.71 3.45
C ARG A 97 -2.44 -14.27 2.13
N MET A 98 -3.75 -14.50 1.98
CA MET A 98 -4.49 -14.06 0.79
C MET A 98 -4.50 -12.54 0.65
N VAL A 99 -4.75 -11.80 1.73
CA VAL A 99 -4.74 -10.34 1.71
C VAL A 99 -3.33 -9.82 1.41
N ALA A 100 -2.28 -10.41 1.99
CA ALA A 100 -0.89 -10.03 1.70
C ALA A 100 -0.50 -10.28 0.24
N MET A 101 -0.95 -11.38 -0.35
CA MET A 101 -0.75 -11.67 -1.77
C MET A 101 -1.46 -10.63 -2.66
N ILE A 102 -2.72 -10.30 -2.36
CA ILE A 102 -3.47 -9.26 -3.09
C ILE A 102 -2.75 -7.93 -2.99
N GLN A 103 -2.26 -7.56 -1.81
CA GLN A 103 -1.49 -6.34 -1.62
C GLN A 103 -0.22 -6.32 -2.46
N ALA A 104 0.59 -7.38 -2.44
CA ALA A 104 1.84 -7.48 -3.20
C ALA A 104 1.58 -7.33 -4.70
N VAL A 105 0.57 -8.02 -5.23
CA VAL A 105 0.16 -7.92 -6.65
C VAL A 105 -0.31 -6.50 -6.98
N THR A 106 -1.12 -5.90 -6.11
CA THR A 106 -1.61 -4.52 -6.29
C THR A 106 -0.45 -3.53 -6.35
N GLY A 107 0.55 -3.66 -5.47
CA GLY A 107 1.75 -2.81 -5.47
C GLY A 107 2.54 -2.91 -6.79
N GLN A 108 2.72 -4.11 -7.32
CA GLN A 108 3.40 -4.33 -8.60
C GLN A 108 2.65 -3.71 -9.78
N PHE A 109 1.33 -3.94 -9.85
CA PHE A 109 0.52 -3.33 -10.90
C PHE A 109 0.50 -1.81 -10.79
N TYR A 110 0.45 -1.26 -9.57
CA TYR A 110 0.50 0.19 -9.36
C TYR A 110 1.76 0.79 -9.99
N VAL A 111 2.94 0.28 -9.65
CA VAL A 111 4.21 0.78 -10.18
C VAL A 111 4.29 0.60 -11.69
N ALA A 112 3.90 -0.56 -12.22
CA ALA A 112 3.93 -0.83 -13.66
C ALA A 112 3.04 0.14 -14.47
N VAL A 113 1.81 0.37 -14.00
CA VAL A 113 0.85 1.27 -14.65
C VAL A 113 1.33 2.72 -14.58
N VAL A 114 1.81 3.16 -13.41
CA VAL A 114 2.32 4.53 -13.24
C VAL A 114 3.50 4.81 -14.15
N VAL A 115 4.46 3.89 -14.22
CA VAL A 115 5.62 4.03 -15.12
C VAL A 115 5.18 4.09 -16.57
N ALA A 116 4.26 3.23 -17.00
CA ALA A 116 3.73 3.23 -18.37
C ALA A 116 3.04 4.56 -18.71
N ILE A 117 2.23 5.11 -17.80
CA ILE A 117 1.56 6.41 -17.98
C ILE A 117 2.59 7.53 -18.09
N PHE A 118 3.58 7.58 -17.21
CA PHE A 118 4.58 8.65 -17.20
C PHE A 118 5.46 8.62 -18.45
N VAL A 119 5.88 7.44 -18.91
CA VAL A 119 6.62 7.28 -20.16
C VAL A 119 5.77 7.72 -21.35
N GLY A 120 4.49 7.37 -21.38
CA GLY A 120 3.55 7.80 -22.42
C GLY A 120 3.42 9.33 -22.48
N MET A 121 3.20 9.98 -21.33
CA MET A 121 3.09 11.44 -21.23
C MET A 121 4.40 12.15 -21.65
N TYR A 122 5.55 11.66 -21.18
CA TYR A 122 6.85 12.20 -21.55
C TYR A 122 7.12 12.11 -23.06
N SER A 123 6.78 10.97 -23.67
CA SER A 123 6.93 10.75 -25.11
C SER A 123 6.04 11.68 -25.95
N SER A 124 4.82 11.96 -25.48
CA SER A 124 3.90 12.91 -26.13
C SER A 124 4.42 14.34 -26.07
N GLN A 125 4.91 14.79 -24.91
CA GLN A 125 5.45 16.15 -24.73
C GLN A 125 6.69 16.47 -25.58
N ARG A 126 7.40 15.46 -26.06
CA ARG A 126 8.60 15.62 -26.91
C ARG A 126 8.28 15.75 -28.40
N ARG A 127 7.03 15.46 -28.79
CA ARG A 127 6.61 15.51 -30.20
C ARG A 127 5.96 16.84 -30.58
N ASP A 128 5.59 17.64 -29.60
CA ASP A 128 5.09 19.01 -29.75
C ASP A 128 6.23 20.03 -29.58
#